data_17552b9b6632e3cda5a3709e355b8ee1
#
_entry.id   17552b9b6632e3cda5a3709e355b8ee1
#
_cell.length_a   1.000
_cell.length_b   1.000
_cell.length_c   1.000
_cell.angle_alpha   90.00
_cell.angle_beta   90.00
_cell.angle_gamma   90.00
#
_symmetry.space_group_name_H-M   'P 1'
#
loop_
_entity.id
_entity.type
_entity.pdbx_description
1 polymer ?
#
loop_
_entity_poly.entity_id
_entity_poly.type
_entity_poly.pdbx_seq_one_letter_code
_entity_poly.pdbx_strand_id
1 'polypeptide(L)'
;MRILSAILGGLLFSASASAQDENHLIWTEAQVTELQHLVDARASEGLGNCAITSFDQPNSATDPYRRSRLATVAANELMMAHLEGCSPASVRTKWRISSDDAKIDTQKLLLQALVRNDLTAYFKALRPRNPHYQVLREAYTAEVDEAKRATLEVNLERWRWMRLIMGDKYLLVNAASFEVTLWENDKAIRTWPVIVGKASSPTPIFDATVSGVILNPWWEIPTSIAAEGISSMVRNNPARARSRGYVFQDGRYRQRPGPGNALGQMKLVMPNAYSVYLHDTPNKNLFSEPVRTFSHGCIRVGGAVDLVKTLLAGSATEEQVDDILTSRKTTKLSTTMPLPVYIAYFTAEAAADGTVSYFPDIYNRDNLKLAQNEPTTDCAA
;
A
#
# COMPACT_ATOMS: atom_id res chain seq x y z
N MET A 1 -19.71 24.22 81.06
CA MET A 1 -18.48 24.39 81.85
C MET A 1 -17.28 24.37 80.92
N ARG A 2 -16.58 25.54 80.87
CA ARG A 2 -15.29 25.81 80.17
C ARG A 2 -15.21 25.54 78.62
N ILE A 3 -15.41 26.50 77.78
CA ILE A 3 -14.57 27.60 77.25
C ILE A 3 -13.09 27.18 77.08
N LEU A 4 -12.64 27.03 75.78
CA LEU A 4 -11.34 27.51 75.37
C LEU A 4 -11.35 27.80 73.90
N SER A 5 -11.13 29.07 73.54
CA SER A 5 -10.87 29.61 72.22
C SER A 5 -9.51 29.14 71.72
N ALA A 6 -9.37 28.84 70.45
CA ALA A 6 -8.09 28.76 69.80
C ALA A 6 -8.15 29.43 68.45
N ILE A 7 -7.23 30.28 68.23
CA ILE A 7 -6.97 31.30 67.22
C ILE A 7 -6.76 30.68 65.88
N LEU A 8 -7.46 31.23 64.88
CA LEU A 8 -7.24 30.96 63.42
C LEU A 8 -5.99 31.70 62.96
N GLY A 9 -4.91 30.96 62.71
CA GLY A 9 -3.76 31.45 62.01
C GLY A 9 -3.88 31.05 60.50
N GLY A 10 -4.21 32.02 59.67
CA GLY A 10 -4.25 31.82 58.24
C GLY A 10 -2.82 31.71 57.67
N LEU A 11 -2.47 30.56 57.15
CA LEU A 11 -1.35 30.36 56.28
C LEU A 11 -1.82 30.45 54.84
N LEU A 12 -1.56 31.60 54.22
CA LEU A 12 -1.64 31.77 52.76
C LEU A 12 -0.53 30.92 52.14
N PHE A 13 -0.88 29.74 51.69
CA PHE A 13 -0.06 29.02 50.74
C PHE A 13 -0.16 29.73 49.39
N SER A 14 0.87 30.52 49.07
CA SER A 14 1.16 30.95 47.70
C SER A 14 1.47 29.68 46.91
N ALA A 15 0.53 29.22 46.12
CA ALA A 15 0.79 28.24 45.07
C ALA A 15 1.70 28.90 44.04
N SER A 16 3.00 28.71 44.19
CA SER A 16 3.94 28.91 43.12
C SER A 16 3.54 27.90 42.01
N ALA A 17 2.88 28.36 40.98
CA ALA A 17 2.78 27.62 39.76
C ALA A 17 4.22 27.38 39.27
N SER A 18 4.73 26.17 39.52
CA SER A 18 5.92 25.69 38.84
C SER A 18 5.58 25.71 37.35
N ALA A 19 6.17 26.67 36.63
CA ALA A 19 6.27 26.59 35.22
C ALA A 19 6.91 25.23 34.91
N GLN A 20 6.11 24.31 34.36
CA GLN A 20 6.66 23.15 33.69
C GLN A 20 7.59 23.73 32.61
N ASP A 21 8.88 23.54 32.79
CA ASP A 21 9.88 23.72 31.74
C ASP A 21 9.47 22.78 30.61
N GLU A 22 8.64 23.29 29.69
CA GLU A 22 8.50 22.72 28.38
C GLU A 22 9.91 22.81 27.80
N ASN A 23 10.59 21.68 27.65
CA ASN A 23 11.86 21.56 26.95
C ASN A 23 11.67 22.06 25.52
N HIS A 24 11.72 23.35 25.32
CA HIS A 24 11.64 23.97 24.01
C HIS A 24 12.91 23.65 23.24
N LEU A 25 12.76 22.84 22.22
CA LEU A 25 13.81 22.56 21.26
C LEU A 25 14.30 23.89 20.67
N ILE A 26 15.54 24.29 20.96
CA ILE A 26 16.13 25.52 20.40
C ILE A 26 16.94 25.15 19.17
N TRP A 27 16.57 25.71 18.04
CA TRP A 27 17.25 25.52 16.77
C TRP A 27 18.40 26.50 16.61
N THR A 28 19.54 26.02 16.16
CA THR A 28 20.65 26.89 15.77
C THR A 28 20.39 27.57 14.42
N GLU A 29 21.04 28.66 14.12
CA GLU A 29 20.96 29.34 12.82
C GLU A 29 21.26 28.40 11.65
N ALA A 30 22.28 27.55 11.79
CA ALA A 30 22.66 26.59 10.76
C ALA A 30 21.54 25.58 10.49
N GLN A 31 20.85 25.07 11.53
CA GLN A 31 19.74 24.15 11.40
C GLN A 31 18.52 24.82 10.76
N VAL A 32 18.23 26.06 11.11
CA VAL A 32 17.15 26.82 10.48
C VAL A 32 17.44 27.04 9.00
N THR A 33 18.69 27.39 8.64
CA THR A 33 19.10 27.54 7.25
C THR A 33 19.01 26.22 6.47
N GLU A 34 19.44 25.11 7.07
CA GLU A 34 19.31 23.78 6.46
C GLU A 34 17.84 23.40 6.24
N LEU A 35 16.96 23.65 7.23
CA LEU A 35 15.53 23.42 7.08
C LEU A 35 14.93 24.27 5.96
N GLN A 36 15.33 25.55 5.84
CA GLN A 36 14.86 26.42 4.76
C GLN A 36 15.21 25.85 3.39
N HIS A 37 16.46 25.40 3.21
CA HIS A 37 16.87 24.75 1.96
C HIS A 37 16.03 23.51 1.65
N LEU A 38 15.68 22.68 2.65
CA LEU A 38 14.85 21.51 2.50
C LEU A 38 13.40 21.87 2.13
N VAL A 39 12.84 22.91 2.76
CA VAL A 39 11.51 23.43 2.44
C VAL A 39 11.48 24.00 1.02
N ASP A 40 12.48 24.74 0.59
CA ASP A 40 12.56 25.30 -0.77
C ASP A 40 12.73 24.20 -1.82
N ALA A 41 13.49 23.15 -1.51
CA ALA A 41 13.71 22.01 -2.39
C ALA A 41 12.48 21.07 -2.50
N ARG A 42 11.44 21.22 -1.66
CA ARG A 42 10.28 20.31 -1.62
C ARG A 42 9.55 20.17 -2.98
N ALA A 43 9.60 21.22 -3.81
CA ALA A 43 8.98 21.18 -5.14
C ALA A 43 9.65 20.13 -6.05
N SER A 44 10.98 19.87 -5.91
CA SER A 44 11.67 18.83 -6.65
C SER A 44 11.33 17.41 -6.17
N GLU A 45 10.70 17.30 -5.01
CA GLU A 45 10.18 16.05 -4.45
C GLU A 45 8.72 15.77 -4.85
N GLY A 46 8.09 16.64 -5.68
CA GLY A 46 6.64 16.57 -5.92
C GLY A 46 5.80 16.99 -4.71
N LEU A 47 6.38 17.79 -3.80
CA LEU A 47 5.72 18.30 -2.59
C LEU A 47 5.47 19.82 -2.67
N GLY A 48 5.54 20.39 -3.89
CA GLY A 48 5.40 21.83 -4.10
C GLY A 48 4.05 22.38 -3.62
N ASN A 49 3.01 21.56 -3.67
CA ASN A 49 1.65 21.93 -3.25
C ASN A 49 1.40 21.77 -1.74
N CYS A 50 2.36 21.26 -0.98
CA CYS A 50 2.25 21.17 0.48
C CYS A 50 2.37 22.56 1.11
N ALA A 51 1.40 22.90 1.95
CA ALA A 51 1.48 24.09 2.78
C ALA A 51 2.50 23.85 3.91
N ILE A 52 3.54 24.67 3.96
CA ILE A 52 4.53 24.64 5.04
C ILE A 52 4.54 26.01 5.71
N THR A 53 4.45 26.01 7.02
CA THR A 53 4.48 27.24 7.84
C THR A 53 5.79 28.01 7.63
N SER A 54 5.67 29.29 7.31
CA SER A 54 6.84 30.17 7.21
C SER A 54 7.43 30.42 8.60
N PHE A 55 8.73 30.21 8.73
CA PHE A 55 9.50 30.42 9.96
C PHE A 55 10.61 31.46 9.82
N ASP A 56 10.78 31.98 8.59
CA ASP A 56 11.79 33.01 8.29
C ASP A 56 11.15 34.41 8.13
N GLN A 57 10.24 34.74 9.05
CA GLN A 57 9.61 36.07 9.08
C GLN A 57 10.57 37.09 9.75
N PRO A 58 10.68 38.35 9.26
CA PRO A 58 11.55 39.38 9.83
C PRO A 58 11.32 39.59 11.33
N ASN A 59 10.07 39.44 11.80
CA ASN A 59 9.71 39.59 13.22
C ASN A 59 10.04 38.35 14.09
N SER A 60 10.40 37.21 13.49
CA SER A 60 10.85 36.03 14.24
C SER A 60 12.35 36.05 14.51
N ALA A 61 13.12 36.88 13.80
CA ALA A 61 14.57 37.00 13.98
C ALA A 61 14.96 37.60 15.34
N THR A 62 14.05 38.30 16.00
CA THR A 62 14.30 38.96 17.31
C THR A 62 13.96 38.08 18.51
N ASP A 63 13.20 36.98 18.33
CA ASP A 63 12.81 36.03 19.37
C ASP A 63 13.24 34.60 18.98
N PRO A 64 14.37 34.10 19.51
CA PRO A 64 14.90 32.76 19.21
C PRO A 64 13.90 31.62 19.57
N TYR A 65 13.12 31.78 20.63
CA TYR A 65 12.13 30.80 21.05
C TYR A 65 10.97 30.72 20.04
N ARG A 66 10.47 31.87 19.59
CA ARG A 66 9.41 31.92 18.60
C ARG A 66 9.88 31.30 17.27
N ARG A 67 11.10 31.65 16.84
CA ARG A 67 11.70 31.11 15.60
C ARG A 67 11.87 29.58 15.71
N SER A 68 12.36 29.08 16.84
CA SER A 68 12.50 27.64 17.06
C SER A 68 11.16 26.89 17.04
N ARG A 69 10.09 27.47 17.62
CA ARG A 69 8.76 26.87 17.55
C ARG A 69 8.25 26.81 16.11
N LEU A 70 8.39 27.88 15.33
CA LEU A 70 7.96 27.91 13.93
C LEU A 70 8.78 26.92 13.07
N ALA A 71 10.08 26.82 13.29
CA ALA A 71 10.92 25.83 12.63
C ALA A 71 10.52 24.40 12.97
N THR A 72 10.15 24.12 14.22
CA THR A 72 9.63 22.81 14.63
C THR A 72 8.30 22.49 13.95
N VAL A 73 7.40 23.47 13.84
CA VAL A 73 6.13 23.30 13.12
C VAL A 73 6.40 22.99 11.64
N ALA A 74 7.22 23.81 10.97
CA ALA A 74 7.57 23.61 9.57
C ALA A 74 8.26 22.26 9.31
N ALA A 75 9.16 21.83 10.22
CA ALA A 75 9.81 20.52 10.12
C ALA A 75 8.82 19.38 10.25
N ASN A 76 7.84 19.48 11.17
CA ASN A 76 6.79 18.48 11.31
C ASN A 76 5.85 18.45 10.09
N GLU A 77 5.47 19.59 9.54
CA GLU A 77 4.65 19.66 8.31
C GLU A 77 5.41 19.05 7.11
N LEU A 78 6.69 19.38 6.93
CA LEU A 78 7.52 18.79 5.89
C LEU A 78 7.68 17.27 6.08
N MET A 79 7.85 16.82 7.32
CA MET A 79 7.89 15.40 7.67
C MET A 79 6.59 14.69 7.27
N MET A 80 5.44 15.24 7.64
CA MET A 80 4.15 14.68 7.25
C MET A 80 3.98 14.65 5.72
N ALA A 81 4.44 15.69 5.04
CA ALA A 81 4.46 15.72 3.58
C ALA A 81 5.30 14.57 2.98
N HIS A 82 6.45 14.24 3.56
CA HIS A 82 7.26 13.09 3.13
C HIS A 82 6.63 11.74 3.44
N LEU A 83 5.93 11.59 4.56
CA LEU A 83 5.32 10.33 4.99
C LEU A 83 3.95 10.08 4.35
N GLU A 84 3.14 11.12 4.21
CA GLU A 84 1.75 10.99 3.80
C GLU A 84 1.40 11.70 2.49
N GLY A 85 2.30 12.52 1.97
CA GLY A 85 2.04 13.40 0.82
C GLY A 85 1.21 14.63 1.18
N CYS A 86 0.74 15.33 0.14
CA CYS A 86 0.01 16.60 0.27
C CYS A 86 -1.49 16.45 0.01
N SER A 87 -1.93 15.31 -0.48
CA SER A 87 -3.33 15.09 -0.81
C SER A 87 -4.19 14.95 0.44
N PRO A 88 -5.39 15.54 0.47
CA PRO A 88 -6.33 15.37 1.58
C PRO A 88 -6.65 13.89 1.81
N ALA A 89 -6.88 13.50 3.05
CA ALA A 89 -7.26 12.13 3.41
C ALA A 89 -8.50 11.63 2.64
N SER A 90 -9.39 12.54 2.22
CA SER A 90 -10.58 12.23 1.44
C SER A 90 -10.29 11.60 0.08
N VAL A 91 -9.14 11.89 -0.56
CA VAL A 91 -8.77 11.27 -1.85
C VAL A 91 -8.10 9.92 -1.67
N ARG A 92 -7.66 9.59 -0.44
CA ARG A 92 -7.04 8.30 -0.09
C ARG A 92 -8.04 7.23 0.37
N THR A 93 -9.35 7.52 0.40
CA THR A 93 -10.37 6.62 0.97
C THR A 93 -10.39 5.21 0.36
N LYS A 94 -9.95 5.08 -0.88
CA LYS A 94 -9.84 3.78 -1.58
C LYS A 94 -8.45 3.17 -1.55
N TRP A 95 -7.46 3.89 -1.02
CA TRP A 95 -6.13 3.38 -0.74
C TRP A 95 -6.13 2.81 0.68
N ARG A 96 -6.29 1.49 0.77
CA ARG A 96 -6.49 0.81 2.04
C ARG A 96 -5.28 -0.05 2.43
N ILE A 97 -4.12 0.43 2.06
CA ILE A 97 -2.86 -0.10 2.56
C ILE A 97 -2.65 0.52 3.94
N SER A 98 -2.49 -0.33 4.95
CA SER A 98 -2.30 0.13 6.33
C SER A 98 -0.90 0.70 6.47
N SER A 99 -0.79 1.96 6.88
CA SER A 99 0.49 2.53 7.28
C SER A 99 0.77 2.18 8.74
N ASP A 100 1.95 1.61 8.99
CA ASP A 100 2.49 1.45 10.35
C ASP A 100 3.34 2.67 10.77
N ASP A 101 3.35 3.71 9.94
CA ASP A 101 4.22 4.88 10.10
C ASP A 101 3.89 5.68 11.37
N ALA A 102 2.63 5.58 11.86
CA ALA A 102 2.23 6.12 13.16
C ALA A 102 3.00 5.51 14.35
N LYS A 103 3.68 4.37 14.16
CA LYS A 103 4.55 3.75 15.17
C LYS A 103 5.97 4.33 15.15
N ILE A 104 6.32 5.14 14.15
CA ILE A 104 7.60 5.80 14.05
C ILE A 104 7.57 7.02 14.96
N ASP A 105 8.42 7.04 15.98
CA ASP A 105 8.58 8.21 16.85
C ASP A 105 9.37 9.30 16.10
N THR A 106 8.64 10.01 15.27
CA THR A 106 9.19 11.06 14.40
C THR A 106 9.76 12.24 15.17
N GLN A 107 9.20 12.55 16.35
CA GLN A 107 9.72 13.60 17.23
C GLN A 107 11.10 13.21 17.79
N LYS A 108 11.26 11.97 18.23
CA LYS A 108 12.55 11.46 18.69
C LYS A 108 13.58 11.46 17.57
N LEU A 109 13.18 11.08 16.35
CA LEU A 109 14.07 11.10 15.19
C LEU A 109 14.48 12.52 14.82
N LEU A 110 13.55 13.48 14.84
CA LEU A 110 13.85 14.90 14.61
C LEU A 110 14.85 15.43 15.66
N LEU A 111 14.61 15.14 16.94
CA LEU A 111 15.54 15.52 18.00
C LEU A 111 16.95 14.95 17.77
N GLN A 112 17.04 13.68 17.37
CA GLN A 112 18.31 13.05 17.05
C GLN A 112 19.02 13.73 15.86
N ALA A 113 18.26 14.11 14.83
CA ALA A 113 18.77 14.82 13.66
C ALA A 113 19.34 16.20 14.05
N LEU A 114 18.63 16.93 14.91
CA LEU A 114 19.09 18.22 15.43
C LEU A 114 20.37 18.08 16.28
N VAL A 115 20.43 17.08 17.15
CA VAL A 115 21.64 16.80 17.95
C VAL A 115 22.84 16.46 17.06
N ARG A 116 22.61 15.77 15.94
CA ARG A 116 23.65 15.40 14.98
C ARG A 116 23.96 16.48 13.95
N ASN A 117 23.17 17.57 13.89
CA ASN A 117 23.19 18.58 12.83
C ASN A 117 23.11 17.97 11.43
N ASP A 118 22.13 17.08 11.21
CA ASP A 118 21.95 16.34 9.96
C ASP A 118 20.45 16.16 9.63
N LEU A 119 19.77 17.27 9.35
CA LEU A 119 18.37 17.28 8.94
C LEU A 119 18.22 16.66 7.53
N THR A 120 19.19 16.85 6.67
CA THR A 120 19.17 16.31 5.30
C THR A 120 19.08 14.78 5.32
N ALA A 121 19.90 14.09 6.13
CA ALA A 121 19.81 12.64 6.28
C ALA A 121 18.47 12.20 6.90
N TYR A 122 17.95 12.97 7.86
CA TYR A 122 16.64 12.72 8.45
C TYR A 122 15.54 12.72 7.40
N PHE A 123 15.39 13.80 6.63
CA PHE A 123 14.35 13.88 5.60
C PHE A 123 14.54 12.87 4.47
N LYS A 124 15.79 12.56 4.11
CA LYS A 124 16.09 11.49 3.16
C LYS A 124 15.63 10.13 3.67
N ALA A 125 15.74 9.85 4.97
CA ALA A 125 15.30 8.57 5.56
C ALA A 125 13.78 8.40 5.62
N LEU A 126 13.02 9.48 5.48
CA LEU A 126 11.54 9.47 5.42
C LEU A 126 11.00 9.16 4.01
N ARG A 127 11.85 9.11 3.00
CA ARG A 127 11.43 8.76 1.63
C ARG A 127 11.11 7.26 1.53
N PRO A 128 10.13 6.87 0.71
CA PRO A 128 9.90 5.47 0.37
C PRO A 128 11.19 4.79 -0.10
N ARG A 129 11.48 3.60 0.44
CA ARG A 129 12.75 2.89 0.17
C ARG A 129 12.78 2.18 -1.17
N ASN A 130 11.59 1.82 -1.71
CA ASN A 130 11.52 1.10 -2.97
C ASN A 130 12.24 1.89 -4.09
N PRO A 131 13.12 1.25 -4.88
CA PRO A 131 13.91 1.93 -5.93
C PRO A 131 13.06 2.68 -6.97
N HIS A 132 11.82 2.25 -7.22
CA HIS A 132 10.90 2.95 -8.13
C HIS A 132 10.68 4.39 -7.70
N TYR A 133 10.54 4.66 -6.39
CA TYR A 133 10.35 6.03 -5.90
C TYR A 133 11.52 6.95 -6.29
N GLN A 134 12.75 6.46 -6.13
CA GLN A 134 13.93 7.26 -6.45
C GLN A 134 13.99 7.61 -7.95
N VAL A 135 13.76 6.63 -8.82
CA VAL A 135 13.74 6.82 -10.28
C VAL A 135 12.64 7.80 -10.70
N LEU A 136 11.42 7.64 -10.15
CA LEU A 136 10.30 8.55 -10.44
C LEU A 136 10.58 9.97 -9.97
N ARG A 137 11.23 10.15 -8.82
CA ARG A 137 11.62 11.46 -8.29
C ARG A 137 12.65 12.17 -9.19
N GLU A 138 13.65 11.43 -9.65
CA GLU A 138 14.66 11.96 -10.58
C GLU A 138 14.02 12.33 -11.92
N ALA A 139 13.16 11.47 -12.45
CA ALA A 139 12.40 11.75 -13.66
C ALA A 139 11.49 12.97 -13.50
N TYR A 140 10.78 13.11 -12.36
CA TYR A 140 9.92 14.25 -12.08
C TYR A 140 10.69 15.58 -12.11
N THR A 141 11.91 15.59 -11.59
CA THR A 141 12.76 16.78 -11.58
C THR A 141 13.22 17.19 -12.99
N ALA A 142 13.44 16.22 -13.87
CA ALA A 142 13.92 16.42 -15.23
C ALA A 142 12.80 16.58 -16.28
N GLU A 143 11.55 16.18 -15.96
CA GLU A 143 10.46 16.14 -16.93
C GLU A 143 9.95 17.56 -17.27
N VAL A 144 9.82 17.82 -18.56
CA VAL A 144 9.34 19.09 -19.12
C VAL A 144 7.92 19.01 -19.70
N ASP A 145 7.45 17.80 -19.99
CA ASP A 145 6.09 17.54 -20.44
C ASP A 145 5.14 17.59 -19.23
N GLU A 146 4.23 18.56 -19.22
CA GLU A 146 3.32 18.80 -18.09
C GLU A 146 2.42 17.59 -17.77
N ALA A 147 1.96 16.84 -18.79
CA ALA A 147 1.09 15.69 -18.57
C ALA A 147 1.85 14.52 -17.92
N LYS A 148 3.07 14.24 -18.41
CA LYS A 148 3.95 13.24 -17.78
C LYS A 148 4.37 13.67 -16.39
N ARG A 149 4.70 14.93 -16.19
CA ARG A 149 5.06 15.47 -14.88
C ARG A 149 3.92 15.32 -13.89
N ALA A 150 2.67 15.60 -14.29
CA ALA A 150 1.50 15.37 -13.45
C ALA A 150 1.31 13.89 -13.11
N THR A 151 1.52 12.98 -14.07
CA THR A 151 1.49 11.54 -13.81
C THR A 151 2.57 11.12 -12.82
N LEU A 152 3.79 11.62 -12.95
CA LEU A 152 4.88 11.36 -12.00
C LEU A 152 4.54 11.88 -10.60
N GLU A 153 3.99 13.09 -10.47
CA GLU A 153 3.57 13.68 -9.18
C GLU A 153 2.54 12.80 -8.46
N VAL A 154 1.51 12.34 -9.18
CA VAL A 154 0.50 11.42 -8.63
C VAL A 154 1.12 10.11 -8.16
N ASN A 155 2.09 9.56 -8.88
CA ASN A 155 2.71 8.29 -8.51
C ASN A 155 3.73 8.46 -7.36
N LEU A 156 4.43 9.58 -7.28
CA LEU A 156 5.23 9.94 -6.10
C LEU A 156 4.36 10.06 -4.85
N GLU A 157 3.19 10.69 -4.98
CA GLU A 157 2.20 10.78 -3.91
C GLU A 157 1.73 9.39 -3.46
N ARG A 158 1.39 8.50 -4.39
CA ARG A 158 0.97 7.10 -4.10
C ARG A 158 2.06 6.29 -3.41
N TRP A 159 3.33 6.49 -3.76
CA TRP A 159 4.44 5.84 -3.08
C TRP A 159 4.54 6.25 -1.61
N ARG A 160 4.19 7.48 -1.25
CA ARG A 160 4.13 7.94 0.15
C ARG A 160 2.97 7.32 0.91
N TRP A 161 1.93 6.87 0.22
CA TRP A 161 0.82 6.14 0.83
C TRP A 161 1.12 4.64 1.03
N MET A 162 2.24 4.16 0.54
CA MET A 162 2.75 2.84 0.90
C MET A 162 3.37 2.88 2.30
N ARG A 163 3.61 1.70 2.89
CA ARG A 163 4.38 1.64 4.13
C ARG A 163 5.81 2.11 3.90
N LEU A 164 6.36 2.91 4.81
CA LEU A 164 7.77 3.28 4.78
C LEU A 164 8.67 2.03 4.86
N ILE A 165 8.25 1.02 5.63
CA ILE A 165 8.92 -0.28 5.75
C ILE A 165 7.97 -1.36 5.25
N MET A 166 8.17 -1.82 4.02
CA MET A 166 7.35 -2.84 3.37
C MET A 166 7.75 -4.28 3.76
N GLY A 167 8.88 -4.45 4.45
CA GLY A 167 9.49 -5.75 4.79
C GLY A 167 10.63 -6.11 3.83
N ASP A 168 11.49 -7.05 4.28
CA ASP A 168 12.63 -7.50 3.48
C ASP A 168 12.20 -8.32 2.26
N LYS A 169 11.05 -8.98 2.33
CA LYS A 169 10.47 -9.77 1.23
C LYS A 169 8.95 -9.56 1.17
N TYR A 170 8.43 -9.23 -0.01
CA TYR A 170 7.01 -8.98 -0.22
C TYR A 170 6.59 -9.16 -1.69
N LEU A 171 5.30 -9.36 -1.93
CA LEU A 171 4.68 -9.26 -3.25
C LEU A 171 4.10 -7.86 -3.44
N LEU A 172 4.38 -7.23 -4.57
CA LEU A 172 3.74 -6.00 -5.01
C LEU A 172 2.98 -6.28 -6.31
N VAL A 173 1.66 -6.17 -6.25
CA VAL A 173 0.80 -6.17 -7.44
C VAL A 173 0.59 -4.74 -7.86
N ASN A 174 0.99 -4.37 -9.06
CA ASN A 174 0.52 -3.13 -9.68
C ASN A 174 -0.61 -3.43 -10.66
N ALA A 175 -1.83 -2.97 -10.34
CA ALA A 175 -2.99 -3.24 -11.17
C ALA A 175 -2.95 -2.49 -12.51
N ALA A 176 -2.26 -1.35 -12.62
CA ALA A 176 -2.16 -0.59 -13.87
C ALA A 176 -1.12 -1.18 -14.84
N SER A 177 -0.01 -1.74 -14.35
CA SER A 177 0.98 -2.44 -15.19
C SER A 177 0.56 -3.88 -15.51
N PHE A 178 -0.45 -4.42 -14.80
CA PHE A 178 -0.86 -5.82 -14.90
C PHE A 178 0.25 -6.80 -14.52
N GLU A 179 0.95 -6.52 -13.43
CA GLU A 179 2.08 -7.32 -12.96
C GLU A 179 2.02 -7.57 -11.46
N VAL A 180 2.57 -8.70 -11.04
CA VAL A 180 2.93 -8.97 -9.65
C VAL A 180 4.42 -9.25 -9.59
N THR A 181 5.14 -8.54 -8.75
CA THR A 181 6.58 -8.67 -8.57
C THR A 181 6.90 -9.15 -7.15
N LEU A 182 7.75 -10.15 -7.05
CA LEU A 182 8.38 -10.54 -5.80
C LEU A 182 9.61 -9.65 -5.57
N TRP A 183 9.59 -8.94 -4.47
CA TRP A 183 10.68 -8.09 -4.00
C TRP A 183 11.41 -8.75 -2.83
N GLU A 184 12.73 -8.63 -2.79
CA GLU A 184 13.56 -9.08 -1.68
C GLU A 184 14.76 -8.14 -1.53
N ASN A 185 14.91 -7.53 -0.34
CA ASN A 185 15.96 -6.54 -0.02
C ASN A 185 16.02 -5.40 -1.06
N ASP A 186 14.87 -4.77 -1.33
CA ASP A 186 14.68 -3.69 -2.31
C ASP A 186 15.09 -4.03 -3.75
N LYS A 187 15.12 -5.33 -4.10
CA LYS A 187 15.38 -5.81 -5.46
C LYS A 187 14.18 -6.58 -6.00
N ALA A 188 13.80 -6.29 -7.22
CA ALA A 188 12.85 -7.11 -7.97
C ALA A 188 13.49 -8.45 -8.33
N ILE A 189 12.97 -9.54 -7.75
CA ILE A 189 13.51 -10.89 -7.96
C ILE A 189 12.86 -11.55 -9.17
N ARG A 190 11.53 -11.42 -9.27
CA ARG A 190 10.76 -12.04 -10.35
C ARG A 190 9.41 -11.37 -10.52
N THR A 191 8.96 -11.28 -11.76
CA THR A 191 7.68 -10.68 -12.12
C THR A 191 6.82 -11.67 -12.91
N TRP A 192 5.50 -11.65 -12.65
CA TRP A 192 4.49 -12.45 -13.37
C TRP A 192 3.38 -11.52 -13.86
N PRO A 193 2.86 -11.76 -15.07
CA PRO A 193 1.71 -11.01 -15.58
C PRO A 193 0.45 -11.35 -14.79
N VAL A 194 -0.42 -10.36 -14.58
CA VAL A 194 -1.72 -10.57 -13.95
C VAL A 194 -2.87 -10.05 -14.79
N ILE A 195 -4.07 -10.59 -14.52
CA ILE A 195 -5.35 -10.07 -14.98
C ILE A 195 -6.08 -9.54 -13.76
N VAL A 196 -6.53 -8.28 -13.85
CA VAL A 196 -7.20 -7.57 -12.76
C VAL A 196 -8.69 -7.34 -13.06
N GLY A 197 -9.39 -6.71 -12.14
CA GLY A 197 -10.81 -6.39 -12.27
C GLY A 197 -11.12 -5.48 -13.45
N LYS A 198 -12.29 -5.66 -14.06
CA LYS A 198 -12.83 -4.72 -15.06
C LYS A 198 -13.20 -3.38 -14.40
N ALA A 199 -13.35 -2.31 -15.19
CA ALA A 199 -13.66 -0.98 -14.66
C ALA A 199 -14.95 -0.92 -13.81
N SER A 200 -15.95 -1.77 -14.11
CA SER A 200 -17.17 -1.87 -13.31
C SER A 200 -17.04 -2.69 -12.02
N SER A 201 -15.92 -3.40 -11.84
CA SER A 201 -15.55 -4.13 -10.62
C SER A 201 -14.03 -4.12 -10.47
N PRO A 202 -13.44 -2.95 -10.18
CA PRO A 202 -11.99 -2.77 -10.15
C PRO A 202 -11.35 -3.55 -9.00
N THR A 203 -10.12 -3.99 -9.19
CA THR A 203 -9.35 -4.58 -8.10
C THR A 203 -9.12 -3.51 -7.01
N PRO A 204 -9.50 -3.78 -5.74
CA PRO A 204 -9.27 -2.84 -4.65
C PRO A 204 -7.79 -2.71 -4.32
N ILE A 205 -7.41 -1.56 -3.78
CA ILE A 205 -6.06 -1.28 -3.27
C ILE A 205 -6.05 -1.58 -1.78
N PHE A 206 -5.23 -2.53 -1.35
CA PHE A 206 -5.09 -2.94 0.06
C PHE A 206 -3.83 -3.76 0.28
N ASP A 207 -3.50 -3.99 1.53
CA ASP A 207 -2.48 -4.95 1.91
C ASP A 207 -3.07 -6.16 2.64
N ALA A 208 -2.37 -7.28 2.53
CA ALA A 208 -2.70 -8.51 3.22
C ALA A 208 -1.42 -9.33 3.49
N THR A 209 -1.60 -10.50 4.08
CA THR A 209 -0.49 -11.43 4.32
C THR A 209 -0.79 -12.78 3.71
N VAL A 210 0.10 -13.26 2.86
CA VAL A 210 0.06 -14.63 2.33
C VAL A 210 0.66 -15.58 3.37
N SER A 211 -0.12 -16.56 3.81
CA SER A 211 0.29 -17.58 4.78
C SER A 211 0.45 -18.96 4.17
N GLY A 212 0.14 -19.11 2.88
CA GLY A 212 0.24 -20.38 2.19
C GLY A 212 -0.47 -20.39 0.85
N VAL A 213 -0.58 -21.58 0.30
CA VAL A 213 -1.17 -21.86 -1.02
C VAL A 213 -2.16 -23.02 -0.89
N ILE A 214 -3.26 -22.95 -1.61
CA ILE A 214 -4.15 -24.09 -1.86
C ILE A 214 -3.90 -24.54 -3.30
N LEU A 215 -3.42 -25.76 -3.47
CA LEU A 215 -3.30 -26.45 -4.74
C LEU A 215 -4.57 -27.22 -5.05
N ASN A 216 -4.96 -27.27 -6.32
CA ASN A 216 -6.23 -27.87 -6.79
C ASN A 216 -7.42 -27.36 -5.97
N PRO A 217 -7.67 -26.03 -5.93
CA PRO A 217 -8.71 -25.47 -5.08
C PRO A 217 -10.13 -25.84 -5.56
N TRP A 218 -11.03 -26.05 -4.62
CA TRP A 218 -12.45 -25.86 -4.88
C TRP A 218 -12.71 -24.36 -5.04
N TRP A 219 -13.56 -24.00 -5.99
CA TRP A 219 -14.06 -22.63 -6.08
C TRP A 219 -15.42 -22.53 -5.39
N GLU A 220 -15.49 -21.82 -4.29
CA GLU A 220 -16.75 -21.36 -3.70
C GLU A 220 -17.22 -20.19 -4.56
N ILE A 221 -18.36 -20.36 -5.23
CA ILE A 221 -18.83 -19.39 -6.23
C ILE A 221 -19.68 -18.32 -5.52
N PRO A 222 -19.26 -17.04 -5.58
CA PRO A 222 -20.04 -15.94 -5.04
C PRO A 222 -21.45 -15.91 -5.64
N THR A 223 -22.44 -15.51 -4.83
CA THR A 223 -23.86 -15.50 -5.25
C THR A 223 -24.09 -14.61 -6.47
N SER A 224 -23.41 -13.46 -6.55
CA SER A 224 -23.44 -12.55 -7.70
C SER A 224 -22.98 -13.24 -8.99
N ILE A 225 -21.85 -13.95 -8.95
CA ILE A 225 -21.30 -14.69 -10.10
C ILE A 225 -22.19 -15.91 -10.43
N ALA A 226 -22.72 -16.59 -9.42
CA ALA A 226 -23.66 -17.69 -9.65
C ALA A 226 -24.91 -17.23 -10.41
N ALA A 227 -25.37 -16.01 -10.13
CA ALA A 227 -26.54 -15.41 -10.80
C ALA A 227 -26.28 -15.10 -12.30
N GLU A 228 -25.03 -14.94 -12.72
CA GLU A 228 -24.65 -14.70 -14.12
C GLU A 228 -24.88 -15.91 -15.08
N GLY A 229 -25.55 -16.96 -14.59
CA GLY A 229 -25.98 -18.12 -15.40
C GLY A 229 -25.59 -19.49 -14.85
N ILE A 230 -24.62 -19.55 -13.87
CA ILE A 230 -24.22 -20.84 -13.26
C ILE A 230 -25.38 -21.46 -12.50
N SER A 231 -26.13 -20.69 -11.73
CA SER A 231 -27.31 -21.16 -11.00
C SER A 231 -28.39 -21.70 -11.93
N SER A 232 -28.64 -21.02 -13.05
CA SER A 232 -29.57 -21.49 -14.10
C SER A 232 -29.08 -22.77 -14.77
N MET A 233 -27.77 -22.85 -15.08
CA MET A 233 -27.19 -24.06 -15.66
C MET A 233 -27.30 -25.25 -14.73
N VAL A 234 -27.05 -25.10 -13.44
CA VAL A 234 -27.13 -26.18 -12.44
C VAL A 234 -28.56 -26.69 -12.30
N ARG A 235 -29.54 -25.80 -12.33
CA ARG A 235 -30.97 -26.17 -12.24
C ARG A 235 -31.50 -26.78 -13.52
N ASN A 236 -31.25 -26.16 -14.67
CA ASN A 236 -31.93 -26.47 -15.92
C ASN A 236 -31.14 -27.43 -16.82
N ASN A 237 -29.81 -27.55 -16.63
CA ASN A 237 -28.97 -28.48 -17.39
C ASN A 237 -27.89 -29.12 -16.48
N PRO A 238 -28.32 -29.97 -15.53
CA PRO A 238 -27.42 -30.55 -14.52
C PRO A 238 -26.33 -31.44 -15.12
N ALA A 239 -26.58 -32.06 -16.27
CA ALA A 239 -25.58 -32.86 -16.98
C ALA A 239 -24.41 -31.97 -17.47
N ARG A 240 -24.72 -30.84 -18.11
CA ARG A 240 -23.75 -29.83 -18.54
C ARG A 240 -23.05 -29.18 -17.35
N ALA A 241 -23.78 -28.90 -16.27
CA ALA A 241 -23.17 -28.35 -15.05
C ALA A 241 -22.12 -29.31 -14.48
N ARG A 242 -22.46 -30.60 -14.33
CA ARG A 242 -21.53 -31.65 -13.84
C ARG A 242 -20.33 -31.83 -14.73
N SER A 243 -20.50 -31.82 -16.06
CA SER A 243 -19.35 -31.94 -16.99
C SER A 243 -18.38 -30.75 -16.89
N ARG A 244 -18.87 -29.58 -16.45
CA ARG A 244 -18.04 -28.39 -16.16
C ARG A 244 -17.57 -28.32 -14.70
N GLY A 245 -17.82 -29.32 -13.89
CA GLY A 245 -17.44 -29.42 -12.51
C GLY A 245 -18.32 -28.64 -11.53
N TYR A 246 -19.41 -27.98 -12.00
CA TYR A 246 -20.31 -27.24 -11.13
C TYR A 246 -21.25 -28.19 -10.33
N VAL A 247 -21.39 -27.85 -9.05
CA VAL A 247 -22.28 -28.54 -8.12
C VAL A 247 -23.00 -27.52 -7.22
N PHE A 248 -24.18 -27.88 -6.74
CA PHE A 248 -24.85 -27.18 -5.65
C PHE A 248 -24.85 -28.11 -4.45
N GLN A 249 -24.19 -27.74 -3.39
CA GLN A 249 -24.01 -28.54 -2.20
C GLN A 249 -23.98 -27.64 -0.96
N ASP A 250 -24.64 -28.06 0.12
CA ASP A 250 -24.71 -27.33 1.39
C ASP A 250 -25.16 -25.86 1.23
N GLY A 251 -26.15 -25.64 0.34
CA GLY A 251 -26.69 -24.30 0.07
C GLY A 251 -25.80 -23.39 -0.79
N ARG A 252 -24.69 -23.88 -1.33
CA ARG A 252 -23.72 -23.10 -2.09
C ARG A 252 -23.43 -23.69 -3.46
N TYR A 253 -23.18 -22.81 -4.44
CA TYR A 253 -22.63 -23.19 -5.73
C TYR A 253 -21.13 -23.33 -5.62
N ARG A 254 -20.58 -24.42 -6.14
CA ARG A 254 -19.14 -24.73 -6.08
C ARG A 254 -18.67 -25.29 -7.41
N GLN A 255 -17.38 -25.16 -7.69
CA GLN A 255 -16.74 -25.84 -8.82
C GLN A 255 -15.61 -26.73 -8.32
N ARG A 256 -15.62 -27.98 -8.79
CA ARG A 256 -14.60 -28.99 -8.43
C ARG A 256 -13.23 -28.63 -9.00
N PRO A 257 -12.13 -29.08 -8.35
CA PRO A 257 -10.81 -29.05 -8.95
C PRO A 257 -10.79 -29.72 -10.33
N GLY A 258 -10.01 -29.19 -11.24
CA GLY A 258 -9.88 -29.74 -12.58
C GLY A 258 -9.50 -28.68 -13.63
N PRO A 259 -9.26 -29.10 -14.90
CA PRO A 259 -8.76 -28.22 -15.95
C PRO A 259 -9.66 -27.02 -16.26
N GLY A 260 -10.98 -27.17 -16.03
CA GLY A 260 -11.95 -26.10 -16.27
C GLY A 260 -12.29 -25.27 -15.01
N ASN A 261 -11.63 -25.50 -13.88
CA ASN A 261 -11.88 -24.71 -12.67
C ASN A 261 -11.46 -23.26 -12.87
N ALA A 262 -12.34 -22.32 -12.53
CA ALA A 262 -12.09 -20.88 -12.72
C ALA A 262 -10.88 -20.38 -11.92
N LEU A 263 -10.54 -21.02 -10.79
CA LEU A 263 -9.36 -20.71 -9.98
C LEU A 263 -8.09 -21.44 -10.50
N GLY A 264 -8.19 -22.22 -11.57
CA GLY A 264 -7.07 -22.99 -12.11
C GLY A 264 -6.49 -23.98 -11.09
N GLN A 265 -5.18 -24.06 -11.04
CA GLN A 265 -4.43 -25.05 -10.25
C GLN A 265 -4.07 -24.57 -8.84
N MET A 266 -4.15 -23.27 -8.57
CA MET A 266 -3.74 -22.71 -7.27
C MET A 266 -4.51 -21.46 -6.87
N LYS A 267 -4.55 -21.21 -5.57
CA LYS A 267 -5.04 -20.00 -4.92
C LYS A 267 -4.14 -19.67 -3.73
N LEU A 268 -3.72 -18.40 -3.59
CA LEU A 268 -2.99 -17.95 -2.38
C LEU A 268 -3.96 -17.84 -1.19
N VAL A 269 -3.46 -18.20 -0.01
CA VAL A 269 -4.16 -18.03 1.27
C VAL A 269 -3.77 -16.67 1.85
N MET A 270 -4.63 -15.67 1.65
CA MET A 270 -4.42 -14.28 2.06
C MET A 270 -5.74 -13.68 2.58
N PRO A 271 -6.15 -13.97 3.82
CA PRO A 271 -7.39 -13.45 4.39
C PRO A 271 -7.42 -11.92 4.36
N ASN A 272 -8.53 -11.35 3.90
CA ASN A 272 -8.75 -9.91 3.84
C ASN A 272 -10.25 -9.58 3.79
N ALA A 273 -10.61 -8.32 4.06
CA ALA A 273 -12.00 -7.86 4.10
C ALA A 273 -12.69 -7.81 2.73
N TYR A 274 -11.91 -7.87 1.63
CA TYR A 274 -12.44 -7.74 0.26
C TYR A 274 -12.68 -9.07 -0.43
N SER A 275 -12.35 -10.18 0.22
CA SER A 275 -12.39 -11.54 -0.37
C SER A 275 -11.62 -11.67 -1.70
N VAL A 276 -10.66 -10.77 -1.94
CA VAL A 276 -9.77 -10.79 -3.10
C VAL A 276 -8.58 -11.70 -2.85
N TYR A 277 -8.17 -12.44 -3.86
CA TYR A 277 -6.99 -13.30 -3.79
C TYR A 277 -6.30 -13.43 -5.15
N LEU A 278 -5.02 -13.84 -5.12
CA LEU A 278 -4.27 -14.22 -6.29
C LEU A 278 -4.54 -15.71 -6.58
N HIS A 279 -4.86 -16.03 -7.83
CA HIS A 279 -5.16 -17.39 -8.24
C HIS A 279 -4.78 -17.66 -9.70
N ASP A 280 -4.74 -18.92 -10.05
CA ASP A 280 -4.57 -19.36 -11.43
C ASP A 280 -5.87 -19.23 -12.24
N THR A 281 -5.81 -19.50 -13.54
CA THR A 281 -6.98 -19.49 -14.44
C THR A 281 -6.76 -20.46 -15.62
N PRO A 282 -7.80 -21.14 -16.11
CA PRO A 282 -7.73 -21.91 -17.34
C PRO A 282 -7.62 -21.02 -18.61
N ASN A 283 -8.02 -19.76 -18.53
CA ASN A 283 -8.03 -18.83 -19.68
C ASN A 283 -6.65 -18.17 -19.88
N LYS A 284 -5.66 -18.97 -20.22
CA LYS A 284 -4.27 -18.53 -20.36
C LYS A 284 -4.04 -17.56 -21.52
N ASN A 285 -4.85 -17.66 -22.58
CA ASN A 285 -4.80 -16.78 -23.75
C ASN A 285 -5.03 -15.31 -23.42
N LEU A 286 -5.76 -15.00 -22.35
CA LEU A 286 -6.02 -13.61 -21.95
C LEU A 286 -4.78 -12.87 -21.43
N PHE A 287 -3.68 -13.58 -21.12
CA PHE A 287 -2.43 -12.93 -20.74
C PHE A 287 -1.68 -12.29 -21.90
N SER A 288 -2.01 -12.64 -23.16
CA SER A 288 -1.46 -11.99 -24.35
C SER A 288 -2.14 -10.66 -24.69
N GLU A 289 -3.25 -10.34 -24.03
CA GLU A 289 -3.94 -9.07 -24.24
C GLU A 289 -3.14 -7.91 -23.63
N PRO A 290 -3.05 -6.77 -24.32
CA PRO A 290 -2.33 -5.61 -23.80
C PRO A 290 -3.02 -4.96 -22.58
N VAL A 291 -4.36 -5.00 -22.54
CA VAL A 291 -5.17 -4.53 -21.40
C VAL A 291 -5.86 -5.72 -20.76
N ARG A 292 -5.48 -6.05 -19.52
CA ARG A 292 -5.89 -7.28 -18.85
C ARG A 292 -6.90 -7.04 -17.71
N THR A 293 -8.02 -6.42 -18.06
CA THR A 293 -9.12 -6.08 -17.13
C THR A 293 -10.33 -7.02 -17.29
N PHE A 294 -10.16 -8.32 -16.99
CA PHE A 294 -11.18 -9.34 -17.28
C PHE A 294 -11.76 -10.02 -16.05
N SER A 295 -11.35 -9.65 -14.83
CA SER A 295 -11.85 -10.29 -13.61
C SER A 295 -12.97 -9.47 -12.96
N HIS A 296 -13.56 -10.03 -11.91
CA HIS A 296 -14.53 -9.38 -11.03
C HIS A 296 -13.84 -8.80 -9.76
N GLY A 297 -12.55 -8.44 -9.86
CA GLY A 297 -11.77 -7.86 -8.79
C GLY A 297 -10.64 -8.76 -8.28
N CYS A 298 -10.77 -10.09 -8.31
CA CYS A 298 -9.69 -11.01 -8.00
C CYS A 298 -8.55 -10.94 -9.03
N ILE A 299 -7.38 -11.42 -8.67
CA ILE A 299 -6.16 -11.29 -9.47
C ILE A 299 -5.77 -12.66 -10.02
N ARG A 300 -5.86 -12.83 -11.36
CA ARG A 300 -5.41 -14.05 -12.03
C ARG A 300 -3.93 -13.92 -12.37
N VAL A 301 -3.13 -14.93 -12.07
CA VAL A 301 -1.68 -14.90 -12.27
C VAL A 301 -1.28 -15.78 -13.45
N GLY A 302 -0.54 -15.20 -14.39
CA GLY A 302 0.16 -15.94 -15.43
C GLY A 302 1.40 -16.62 -14.86
N GLY A 303 1.66 -17.89 -15.25
CA GLY A 303 2.74 -18.64 -14.61
C GLY A 303 2.48 -18.98 -13.14
N ALA A 304 1.22 -19.14 -12.74
CA ALA A 304 0.81 -19.30 -11.35
C ALA A 304 1.49 -20.48 -10.62
N VAL A 305 1.77 -21.58 -11.31
CA VAL A 305 2.49 -22.73 -10.72
C VAL A 305 3.93 -22.34 -10.39
N ASP A 306 4.58 -21.58 -11.25
CA ASP A 306 5.92 -21.06 -11.03
C ASP A 306 5.98 -20.08 -9.84
N LEU A 307 5.00 -19.17 -9.72
CA LEU A 307 4.85 -18.34 -8.51
C LEU A 307 4.75 -19.22 -7.25
N VAL A 308 3.92 -20.26 -7.29
CA VAL A 308 3.76 -21.18 -6.14
C VAL A 308 5.07 -21.86 -5.77
N LYS A 309 5.79 -22.43 -6.74
CA LYS A 309 7.09 -23.06 -6.51
C LYS A 309 8.09 -22.09 -5.87
N THR A 310 8.10 -20.84 -6.37
CA THR A 310 8.93 -19.76 -5.79
C THR A 310 8.54 -19.44 -4.34
N LEU A 311 7.24 -19.35 -4.03
CA LEU A 311 6.77 -19.00 -2.68
C LEU A 311 6.90 -20.15 -1.68
N LEU A 312 6.86 -21.38 -2.14
CA LEU A 312 6.99 -22.58 -1.31
C LEU A 312 8.45 -23.06 -1.16
N ALA A 313 9.39 -22.39 -1.80
CA ALA A 313 10.81 -22.72 -1.64
C ALA A 313 11.19 -22.78 -0.14
N GLY A 314 11.77 -23.90 0.27
CA GLY A 314 12.11 -24.18 1.66
C GLY A 314 10.97 -24.81 2.51
N SER A 315 9.72 -24.86 2.02
CA SER A 315 8.60 -25.56 2.69
C SER A 315 8.09 -26.78 1.91
N ALA A 316 8.27 -26.79 0.59
CA ALA A 316 7.99 -27.93 -0.27
C ALA A 316 8.97 -27.95 -1.46
N THR A 317 9.26 -29.14 -1.99
CA THR A 317 10.04 -29.27 -3.22
C THR A 317 9.15 -29.04 -4.44
N GLU A 318 9.75 -28.70 -5.57
CA GLU A 318 9.00 -28.55 -6.84
C GLU A 318 8.31 -29.86 -7.24
N GLU A 319 8.95 -30.99 -7.04
CA GLU A 319 8.40 -32.33 -7.30
C GLU A 319 7.15 -32.59 -6.44
N GLN A 320 7.20 -32.27 -5.13
CA GLN A 320 6.03 -32.38 -4.26
C GLN A 320 4.85 -31.51 -4.74
N VAL A 321 5.13 -30.31 -5.24
CA VAL A 321 4.10 -29.44 -5.81
C VAL A 321 3.49 -30.09 -7.07
N ASP A 322 4.32 -30.62 -7.98
CA ASP A 322 3.89 -31.27 -9.22
C ASP A 322 3.08 -32.56 -8.94
N ASP A 323 3.47 -33.35 -7.97
CA ASP A 323 2.74 -34.56 -7.52
C ASP A 323 1.35 -34.21 -6.99
N ILE A 324 1.26 -33.16 -6.15
CA ILE A 324 -0.03 -32.69 -5.63
C ILE A 324 -0.90 -32.21 -6.77
N LEU A 325 -0.37 -31.41 -7.71
CA LEU A 325 -1.12 -30.93 -8.86
C LEU A 325 -1.65 -32.08 -9.72
N THR A 326 -0.83 -33.09 -9.96
CA THR A 326 -1.18 -34.30 -10.73
C THR A 326 -2.26 -35.12 -10.03
N SER A 327 -2.23 -35.21 -8.70
CA SER A 327 -3.21 -35.94 -7.90
C SER A 327 -4.63 -35.37 -7.97
N ARG A 328 -4.78 -34.12 -8.37
CA ARG A 328 -6.03 -33.34 -8.35
C ARG A 328 -6.71 -33.25 -6.98
N LYS A 329 -6.02 -33.61 -5.91
CA LYS A 329 -6.52 -33.48 -4.53
C LYS A 329 -6.26 -32.05 -4.03
N THR A 330 -7.28 -31.45 -3.47
CA THR A 330 -7.14 -30.14 -2.82
C THR A 330 -6.18 -30.26 -1.64
N THR A 331 -5.07 -29.56 -1.69
CA THR A 331 -4.03 -29.59 -0.66
C THR A 331 -3.63 -28.17 -0.29
N LYS A 332 -3.58 -27.88 1.00
CA LYS A 332 -3.08 -26.62 1.54
C LYS A 332 -1.65 -26.81 2.02
N LEU A 333 -0.75 -25.97 1.55
CA LEU A 333 0.63 -25.86 2.00
C LEU A 333 0.87 -24.48 2.61
N SER A 334 1.65 -24.40 3.68
CA SER A 334 2.05 -23.14 4.31
C SER A 334 3.37 -22.66 3.72
N THR A 335 3.55 -21.34 3.63
CA THR A 335 4.86 -20.74 3.38
C THR A 335 5.73 -20.85 4.63
N THR A 336 7.05 -20.79 4.47
CA THR A 336 8.00 -20.83 5.61
C THR A 336 7.78 -19.68 6.57
N MET A 337 7.42 -18.51 6.04
CA MET A 337 7.07 -17.30 6.79
C MET A 337 5.88 -16.60 6.14
N PRO A 338 5.07 -15.85 6.92
CA PRO A 338 4.06 -14.97 6.37
C PRO A 338 4.70 -13.95 5.43
N LEU A 339 4.14 -13.78 4.22
CA LEU A 339 4.66 -12.89 3.21
C LEU A 339 3.68 -11.71 3.00
N PRO A 340 4.09 -10.46 3.25
CA PRO A 340 3.28 -9.30 2.91
C PRO A 340 2.94 -9.27 1.42
N VAL A 341 1.73 -8.88 1.09
CA VAL A 341 1.29 -8.60 -0.27
C VAL A 341 0.59 -7.26 -0.31
N TYR A 342 1.06 -6.41 -1.20
CA TYR A 342 0.51 -5.07 -1.45
C TYR A 342 -0.15 -5.08 -2.83
N ILE A 343 -1.41 -4.70 -2.89
CA ILE A 343 -2.13 -4.49 -4.15
C ILE A 343 -2.26 -2.98 -4.32
N ALA A 344 -1.53 -2.44 -5.26
CA ALA A 344 -1.38 -1.02 -5.50
C ALA A 344 -1.80 -0.64 -6.92
N TYR A 345 -1.74 0.65 -7.23
CA TYR A 345 -2.11 1.19 -8.53
C TYR A 345 -1.15 2.33 -8.90
N PHE A 346 -0.14 2.01 -9.69
CA PHE A 346 0.85 2.96 -10.18
C PHE A 346 0.78 3.05 -11.70
N THR A 347 0.49 4.23 -12.23
CA THR A 347 0.45 4.52 -13.68
C THR A 347 1.81 4.94 -14.24
N ALA A 348 2.82 5.05 -13.36
CA ALA A 348 4.22 5.20 -13.73
C ALA A 348 5.10 4.37 -12.79
N GLU A 349 6.07 3.63 -13.34
CA GLU A 349 7.04 2.84 -12.59
C GLU A 349 8.43 2.93 -13.25
N ALA A 350 9.47 2.64 -12.48
CA ALA A 350 10.80 2.50 -13.03
C ALA A 350 10.88 1.25 -13.92
N ALA A 351 11.41 1.40 -15.12
CA ALA A 351 11.79 0.28 -15.98
C ALA A 351 13.17 -0.27 -15.58
N ALA A 352 13.49 -1.49 -16.03
CA ALA A 352 14.74 -2.17 -15.71
C ALA A 352 16.00 -1.42 -16.21
N ASP A 353 15.86 -0.58 -17.22
CA ASP A 353 16.94 0.28 -17.77
C ASP A 353 17.08 1.63 -17.04
N GLY A 354 16.31 1.86 -15.97
CA GLY A 354 16.31 3.10 -15.19
C GLY A 354 15.45 4.22 -15.80
N THR A 355 14.75 3.98 -16.91
CA THR A 355 13.75 4.92 -17.45
C THR A 355 12.40 4.75 -16.74
N VAL A 356 11.41 5.57 -17.12
CA VAL A 356 10.04 5.45 -16.60
C VAL A 356 9.12 4.83 -17.64
N SER A 357 8.44 3.75 -17.25
CA SER A 357 7.30 3.19 -17.98
C SER A 357 6.01 3.85 -17.52
N TYR A 358 5.16 4.24 -18.48
CA TYR A 358 3.85 4.82 -18.23
C TYR A 358 2.77 3.83 -18.65
N PHE A 359 1.72 3.69 -17.80
CA PHE A 359 0.61 2.76 -18.03
C PHE A 359 -0.71 3.51 -18.15
N PRO A 360 -1.69 2.99 -18.92
CA PRO A 360 -3.02 3.58 -18.98
C PRO A 360 -3.69 3.64 -17.60
N ASP A 361 -4.36 4.74 -17.33
CA ASP A 361 -5.21 4.89 -16.13
C ASP A 361 -6.55 4.17 -16.32
N ILE A 362 -6.52 2.81 -16.27
CA ILE A 362 -7.66 1.93 -16.54
C ILE A 362 -8.84 2.11 -15.58
N TYR A 363 -8.62 2.72 -14.42
CA TYR A 363 -9.63 2.94 -13.40
C TYR A 363 -9.94 4.42 -13.16
N ASN A 364 -9.36 5.30 -13.98
CA ASN A 364 -9.54 6.76 -13.89
C ASN A 364 -9.21 7.32 -12.49
N ARG A 365 -8.04 6.91 -11.96
CA ARG A 365 -7.57 7.25 -10.61
C ARG A 365 -6.47 8.33 -10.57
N ASP A 366 -5.94 8.75 -11.71
CA ASP A 366 -4.87 9.76 -11.74
C ASP A 366 -5.40 11.16 -11.41
N ASN A 367 -6.68 11.41 -11.66
CA ASN A 367 -7.33 12.60 -11.14
C ASN A 367 -7.76 12.39 -9.68
N LEU A 368 -6.88 12.71 -8.73
CA LEU A 368 -7.13 12.50 -7.30
C LEU A 368 -8.41 13.20 -6.78
N LYS A 369 -8.89 14.25 -7.46
CA LYS A 369 -10.15 14.93 -7.10
C LYS A 369 -11.40 14.13 -7.48
N LEU A 370 -11.32 13.28 -8.51
CA LEU A 370 -12.45 12.49 -9.03
C LEU A 370 -12.50 11.05 -8.47
N ALA A 371 -11.42 10.56 -7.90
CA ALA A 371 -11.29 9.19 -7.39
C ALA A 371 -12.28 8.81 -6.26
N GLN A 372 -13.10 9.75 -5.80
CA GLN A 372 -14.07 9.54 -4.71
C GLN A 372 -15.32 8.73 -5.11
N ASN A 373 -15.63 8.59 -6.41
CA ASN A 373 -16.91 8.08 -6.92
C ASN A 373 -16.88 6.66 -7.50
N GLU A 374 -15.84 5.84 -7.23
CA GLU A 374 -15.80 4.47 -7.74
C GLU A 374 -16.74 3.52 -6.97
N PRO A 375 -17.39 2.55 -7.65
CA PRO A 375 -18.21 1.55 -7.00
C PRO A 375 -17.36 0.66 -6.08
N THR A 376 -17.92 0.27 -4.94
CA THR A 376 -17.33 -0.74 -4.06
C THR A 376 -17.40 -2.11 -4.75
N THR A 377 -16.26 -2.79 -4.85
CA THR A 377 -16.21 -4.17 -5.38
C THR A 377 -16.17 -5.17 -4.26
N ASP A 378 -17.08 -6.11 -4.33
CA ASP A 378 -17.13 -7.26 -3.44
C ASP A 378 -16.92 -8.53 -4.27
N CYS A 379 -15.74 -9.12 -4.21
CA CYS A 379 -15.51 -10.47 -4.75
C CYS A 379 -16.25 -11.54 -3.91
N ALA A 380 -16.82 -11.15 -2.79
CA ALA A 380 -17.43 -12.00 -1.77
C ALA A 380 -18.98 -11.98 -1.77
N ALA A 381 -19.60 -11.18 -2.61
CA ALA A 381 -21.06 -11.13 -2.64
C ALA A 381 -21.70 -12.38 -3.27
#